data_de84e9e7d969ff146621deb83353fed4
#
_entry.id   de84e9e7d969ff146621deb83353fed4
#
_cell.length_a   1.000
_cell.length_b   1.000
_cell.length_c   1.000
_cell.angle_alpha   90.00
_cell.angle_beta   90.00
_cell.angle_gamma   90.00
#
_symmetry.space_group_name_H-M   'P 1'
#
loop_
_entity.id
_entity.type
_entity.pdbx_description
1 polymer ?
#
loop_
_entity_poly.entity_id
_entity_poly.type
_entity_poly.pdbx_seq_one_letter_code
_entity_poly.pdbx_strand_id
1 'polypeptide(L)'
;MNIHESAENYLEAILALGERGPVRSIDVAQHLGVSKPSVSRAVSLLREGGFVVMEPGGVLSLTDEGQEIAERIYERHLLLTRWLIHLGVSKDVAAQDACRIEHDLSVESFDALRTHINQDLGIE
;
A
#
# COMPACT_ATOMS: atom_id res chain seq x y z
N MET A 1 -9.82 5.36 -13.71
CA MET A 1 -10.32 5.94 -12.45
C MET A 1 -9.17 6.30 -11.54
N ASN A 2 -9.17 7.53 -11.08
CA ASN A 2 -8.12 7.96 -10.15
C ASN A 2 -8.44 7.46 -8.75
N ILE A 3 -7.45 6.83 -8.12
CA ILE A 3 -7.56 6.37 -6.75
C ILE A 3 -6.83 7.36 -5.86
N HIS A 4 -7.52 7.82 -4.82
CA HIS A 4 -6.93 8.73 -3.85
C HIS A 4 -5.91 8.01 -2.97
N GLU A 5 -4.99 8.77 -2.41
CA GLU A 5 -3.95 8.26 -1.53
C GLU A 5 -4.49 7.37 -0.42
N SER A 6 -5.59 7.77 0.22
CA SER A 6 -6.19 6.96 1.29
C SER A 6 -6.68 5.62 0.77
N ALA A 7 -7.29 5.57 -0.42
CA ALA A 7 -7.74 4.32 -1.03
C ALA A 7 -6.55 3.39 -1.32
N GLU A 8 -5.45 3.94 -1.83
CA GLU A 8 -4.23 3.18 -2.07
C GLU A 8 -3.68 2.61 -0.75
N ASN A 9 -3.70 3.37 0.33
CA ASN A 9 -3.28 2.90 1.64
C ASN A 9 -4.12 1.71 2.12
N TYR A 10 -5.43 1.77 1.92
CA TYR A 10 -6.32 0.65 2.28
C TYR A 10 -5.99 -0.60 1.47
N LEU A 11 -5.79 -0.46 0.16
CA LEU A 11 -5.44 -1.60 -0.70
C LEU A 11 -4.10 -2.21 -0.31
N GLU A 12 -3.12 -1.38 -0.03
CA GLU A 12 -1.80 -1.83 0.43
C GLU A 12 -1.91 -2.58 1.76
N ALA A 13 -2.70 -2.06 2.70
CA ALA A 13 -2.90 -2.69 4.00
C ALA A 13 -3.51 -4.08 3.84
N ILE A 14 -4.52 -4.21 2.98
CA ILE A 14 -5.17 -5.50 2.73
C ILE A 14 -4.16 -6.49 2.13
N LEU A 15 -3.32 -6.05 1.20
CA LEU A 15 -2.29 -6.89 0.62
C LEU A 15 -1.29 -7.36 1.68
N ALA A 16 -0.74 -6.44 2.45
CA ALA A 16 0.27 -6.74 3.45
C ALA A 16 -0.27 -7.68 4.55
N LEU A 17 -1.46 -7.39 5.05
CA LEU A 17 -2.09 -8.23 6.08
C LEU A 17 -2.49 -9.59 5.53
N GLY A 18 -2.86 -9.65 4.25
CA GLY A 18 -3.26 -10.90 3.59
C GLY A 18 -2.14 -11.94 3.53
N GLU A 19 -0.90 -11.51 3.61
CA GLU A 19 0.25 -12.43 3.66
C GLU A 19 0.28 -13.25 4.96
N ARG A 20 -0.36 -12.74 6.01
CA ARG A 20 -0.40 -13.40 7.32
C ARG A 20 -1.65 -14.24 7.57
N GLY A 21 -2.66 -14.10 6.72
CA GLY A 21 -3.93 -14.82 6.86
C GLY A 21 -5.12 -13.98 6.42
N PRO A 22 -6.34 -14.45 6.71
CA PRO A 22 -7.55 -13.73 6.34
C PRO A 22 -7.59 -12.34 6.94
N VAL A 23 -8.05 -11.36 6.15
CA VAL A 23 -8.11 -9.95 6.55
C VAL A 23 -9.56 -9.51 6.69
N ARG A 24 -9.88 -8.86 7.81
CA ARG A 24 -11.19 -8.27 8.05
C ARG A 24 -11.03 -6.77 8.30
N SER A 25 -12.13 -6.05 8.27
CA SER A 25 -12.11 -4.59 8.48
C SER A 25 -11.44 -4.19 9.79
N ILE A 26 -11.62 -4.98 10.85
CA ILE A 26 -10.99 -4.68 12.14
C ILE A 26 -9.46 -4.74 12.05
N ASP A 27 -8.94 -5.68 11.27
CA ASP A 27 -7.49 -5.82 11.09
C ASP A 27 -6.93 -4.60 10.37
N VAL A 28 -7.63 -4.11 9.35
CA VAL A 28 -7.24 -2.92 8.60
C VAL A 28 -7.28 -1.69 9.51
N ALA A 29 -8.33 -1.56 10.33
CA ALA A 29 -8.47 -0.44 11.26
C ALA A 29 -7.29 -0.39 12.24
N GLN A 30 -6.91 -1.52 12.80
CA GLN A 30 -5.79 -1.61 13.72
C GLN A 30 -4.46 -1.31 13.03
N HIS A 31 -4.26 -1.86 11.84
CA HIS A 31 -3.02 -1.66 11.09
C HIS A 31 -2.79 -0.19 10.71
N LEU A 32 -3.84 0.48 10.26
CA LEU A 32 -3.74 1.88 9.82
C LEU A 32 -3.96 2.89 10.94
N GLY A 33 -4.43 2.45 12.11
CA GLY A 33 -4.71 3.35 13.23
C GLY A 33 -5.90 4.27 12.96
N VAL A 34 -6.91 3.77 12.25
CA VAL A 34 -8.11 4.54 11.92
C VAL A 34 -9.35 3.91 12.54
N SER A 35 -10.45 4.65 12.54
CA SER A 35 -11.70 4.19 13.14
C SER A 35 -12.39 3.13 12.29
N LYS A 36 -13.19 2.27 12.93
CA LYS A 36 -13.99 1.27 12.23
C LYS A 36 -14.93 1.89 11.20
N PRO A 37 -15.67 2.97 11.52
CA PRO A 37 -16.53 3.63 10.52
C PRO A 37 -15.76 4.12 9.31
N SER A 38 -14.54 4.63 9.49
CA SER A 38 -13.68 5.06 8.38
C SER A 38 -13.33 3.90 7.46
N VAL A 39 -12.97 2.75 8.05
CA VAL A 39 -12.66 1.54 7.26
C VAL A 39 -13.90 1.05 6.52
N SER A 40 -15.05 0.97 7.21
CA SER A 40 -16.30 0.51 6.58
C SER A 40 -16.66 1.36 5.37
N ARG A 41 -16.50 2.67 5.49
CA ARG A 41 -16.77 3.61 4.40
C ARG A 41 -15.83 3.39 3.24
N ALA A 42 -14.52 3.28 3.53
CA ALA A 42 -13.51 3.06 2.51
C ALA A 42 -13.70 1.72 1.80
N VAL A 43 -13.99 0.67 2.55
CA VAL A 43 -14.25 -0.67 2.00
C VAL A 43 -15.46 -0.64 1.08
N SER A 44 -16.55 0.05 1.48
CA SER A 44 -17.73 0.18 0.62
C SER A 44 -17.39 0.83 -0.70
N LEU A 45 -16.61 1.91 -0.68
CA LEU A 45 -16.20 2.61 -1.90
C LEU A 45 -15.30 1.74 -2.78
N LEU A 46 -14.40 0.99 -2.17
CA LEU A 46 -13.50 0.10 -2.90
C LEU A 46 -14.26 -1.08 -3.53
N ARG A 47 -15.29 -1.57 -2.85
CA ARG A 47 -16.15 -2.62 -3.41
C ARG A 47 -16.95 -2.09 -4.60
N GLU A 48 -17.50 -0.90 -4.48
CA GLU A 48 -18.23 -0.27 -5.58
C GLU A 48 -17.33 -0.04 -6.79
N GLY A 49 -16.08 0.32 -6.55
CA GLY A 49 -15.10 0.53 -7.61
C GLY A 49 -14.55 -0.74 -8.24
N GLY A 50 -14.84 -1.90 -7.67
CA GLY A 50 -14.35 -3.17 -8.19
C GLY A 50 -12.93 -3.53 -7.78
N PHE A 51 -12.44 -2.97 -6.66
CA PHE A 51 -11.09 -3.23 -6.19
C PHE A 51 -11.02 -4.25 -5.07
N VAL A 52 -12.12 -4.42 -4.33
CA VAL A 52 -12.20 -5.31 -3.17
C VAL A 52 -13.50 -6.09 -3.22
N VAL A 53 -13.43 -7.34 -2.78
CA VAL A 53 -14.60 -8.22 -2.58
C VAL A 53 -14.67 -8.56 -1.10
N MET A 54 -15.88 -8.55 -0.54
CA MET A 54 -16.11 -9.03 0.82
C MET A 54 -16.77 -10.40 0.74
N GLU A 55 -16.07 -11.40 1.25
CA GLU A 55 -16.55 -12.78 1.27
C GLU A 55 -17.43 -13.04 2.51
N PRO A 56 -18.15 -14.16 2.55
CA PRO A 56 -18.91 -14.52 3.74
C PRO A 56 -18.00 -14.52 4.98
N GLY A 57 -18.51 -14.00 6.09
CA GLY A 57 -17.74 -13.87 7.32
C GLY A 57 -16.92 -12.58 7.39
N GLY A 58 -17.04 -11.72 6.38
CA GLY A 58 -16.40 -10.41 6.39
C GLY A 58 -14.94 -10.39 5.93
N VAL A 59 -14.46 -11.48 5.35
CA VAL A 59 -13.07 -11.54 4.84
C VAL A 59 -12.96 -10.69 3.58
N LEU A 60 -11.97 -9.82 3.55
CA LEU A 60 -11.70 -8.92 2.42
C LEU A 60 -10.67 -9.56 1.50
N SER A 61 -10.94 -9.52 0.22
CA SER A 61 -10.03 -10.00 -0.83
C SER A 61 -9.88 -8.94 -1.89
N LEU A 62 -8.68 -8.83 -2.44
CA LEU A 62 -8.42 -7.91 -3.55
C LEU A 62 -8.85 -8.57 -4.87
N THR A 63 -9.48 -7.77 -5.73
CA THR A 63 -9.71 -8.18 -7.12
C THR A 63 -8.38 -8.08 -7.87
N ASP A 64 -8.35 -8.54 -9.12
CA ASP A 64 -7.13 -8.38 -9.94
C ASP A 64 -6.73 -6.90 -10.06
N GLU A 65 -7.71 -6.02 -10.24
CA GLU A 65 -7.44 -4.58 -10.33
C GLU A 65 -6.92 -4.02 -9.01
N GLY A 66 -7.53 -4.43 -7.89
CA GLY A 66 -7.07 -4.01 -6.56
C GLY A 66 -5.69 -4.53 -6.24
N GLN A 67 -5.41 -5.77 -6.62
CA GLN A 67 -4.11 -6.41 -6.42
C GLN A 67 -3.01 -5.64 -7.17
N GLU A 68 -3.26 -5.29 -8.43
CA GLU A 68 -2.29 -4.55 -9.24
C GLU A 68 -1.90 -3.21 -8.60
N ILE A 69 -2.90 -2.47 -8.13
CA ILE A 69 -2.67 -1.18 -7.47
C ILE A 69 -1.92 -1.38 -6.16
N ALA A 70 -2.35 -2.35 -5.35
CA ALA A 70 -1.73 -2.63 -4.06
C ALA A 70 -0.26 -3.04 -4.21
N GLU A 71 0.03 -3.90 -5.17
CA GLU A 71 1.40 -4.35 -5.42
C GLU A 71 2.30 -3.20 -5.87
N ARG A 72 1.79 -2.31 -6.73
CA ARG A 72 2.54 -1.14 -7.18
C ARG A 72 2.93 -0.24 -6.02
N ILE A 73 1.98 0.04 -5.12
CA ILE A 73 2.23 0.90 -3.96
C ILE A 73 3.15 0.21 -2.97
N TYR A 74 2.95 -1.08 -2.73
CA TYR A 74 3.78 -1.86 -1.81
C TYR A 74 5.24 -1.91 -2.29
N GLU A 75 5.46 -2.12 -3.59
CA GLU A 75 6.80 -2.10 -4.18
C GLU A 75 7.48 -0.75 -3.92
N ARG A 76 6.74 0.34 -4.16
CA ARG A 76 7.26 1.69 -3.91
C ARG A 76 7.66 1.87 -2.45
N HIS A 77 6.78 1.42 -1.55
CA HIS A 77 7.02 1.53 -0.11
C HIS A 77 8.32 0.80 0.29
N LEU A 78 8.46 -0.44 -0.13
CA LEU A 78 9.63 -1.24 0.23
C LEU A 78 10.92 -0.65 -0.33
N LEU A 79 10.90 -0.26 -1.59
CA LEU A 79 12.08 0.25 -2.25
C LEU A 79 12.53 1.59 -1.68
N LEU A 80 11.59 2.52 -1.50
CA LEU A 80 11.88 3.83 -0.93
C LEU A 80 12.38 3.72 0.51
N THR A 81 11.75 2.86 1.29
CA THR A 81 12.16 2.63 2.68
C THR A 81 13.60 2.12 2.74
N ARG A 82 13.94 1.12 1.93
CA ARG A 82 15.29 0.55 1.88
C ARG A 82 16.32 1.60 1.46
N TRP A 83 15.98 2.41 0.46
CA TRP A 83 16.90 3.43 -0.04
C TRP A 83 17.18 4.49 1.01
N LEU A 84 16.14 4.97 1.70
CA LEU A 84 16.32 5.96 2.76
C LEU A 84 17.17 5.43 3.90
N ILE A 85 16.97 4.16 4.30
CA ILE A 85 17.81 3.51 5.31
C ILE A 85 19.26 3.45 4.83
N HIS A 86 19.48 3.09 3.57
CA HIS A 86 20.81 3.04 2.97
C HIS A 86 21.50 4.40 3.02
N LEU A 87 20.74 5.50 2.88
CA LEU A 87 21.27 6.85 2.96
C LEU A 87 21.52 7.31 4.39
N GLY A 88 21.17 6.52 5.39
CA GLY A 88 21.42 6.83 6.79
C GLY A 88 20.20 7.28 7.57
N VAL A 89 19.01 7.23 6.98
CA VAL A 89 17.77 7.58 7.68
C VAL A 89 17.38 6.41 8.58
N SER A 90 16.87 6.73 9.79
CA SER A 90 16.42 5.68 10.72
C SER A 90 15.24 4.91 10.13
N LYS A 91 15.06 3.65 10.57
CA LYS A 91 13.99 2.78 10.06
C LYS A 91 12.60 3.42 10.19
N ASP A 92 12.32 3.99 11.35
CA ASP A 92 10.99 4.56 11.62
C ASP A 92 10.71 5.76 10.72
N VAL A 93 11.67 6.67 10.59
CA VAL A 93 11.53 7.85 9.74
C VAL A 93 11.47 7.44 8.27
N ALA A 94 12.31 6.49 7.86
CA ALA A 94 12.34 6.01 6.48
C ALA A 94 10.98 5.44 6.08
N ALA A 95 10.37 4.61 6.92
CA ALA A 95 9.06 4.02 6.66
C ALA A 95 7.96 5.09 6.58
N GLN A 96 7.99 6.07 7.49
CA GLN A 96 7.01 7.15 7.50
C GLN A 96 7.12 8.02 6.25
N ASP A 97 8.33 8.39 5.87
CA ASP A 97 8.54 9.23 4.69
C ASP A 97 8.21 8.48 3.40
N ALA A 98 8.60 7.21 3.31
CA ALA A 98 8.25 6.37 2.17
C ALA A 98 6.73 6.30 1.99
N CYS A 99 5.99 6.16 3.09
CA CYS A 99 4.53 6.11 3.05
C CYS A 99 3.92 7.40 2.48
N ARG A 100 4.58 8.53 2.67
CA ARG A 100 4.12 9.80 2.10
C ARG A 100 4.50 9.95 0.64
N ILE A 101 5.74 9.61 0.30
CA ILE A 101 6.28 9.82 -1.04
C ILE A 101 5.65 8.88 -2.07
N GLU A 102 5.36 7.64 -1.68
CA GLU A 102 4.94 6.59 -2.61
C GLU A 102 3.68 6.92 -3.41
N HIS A 103 2.81 7.77 -2.86
CA HIS A 103 1.56 8.14 -3.51
C HIS A 103 1.68 9.35 -4.44
N ASP A 104 2.75 10.11 -4.31
CA ASP A 104 2.89 11.40 -5.00
C ASP A 104 3.71 11.31 -6.28
N LEU A 105 4.34 10.18 -6.54
CA LEU A 105 5.19 10.00 -7.71
C LEU A 105 4.41 9.46 -8.90
N SER A 106 4.66 10.07 -10.08
CA SER A 106 4.15 9.50 -11.33
C SER A 106 4.86 8.18 -11.62
N VAL A 107 4.28 7.39 -12.52
CA VAL A 107 4.90 6.14 -12.98
C VAL A 107 6.28 6.44 -13.59
N GLU A 108 6.34 7.46 -14.41
CA GLU A 108 7.60 7.85 -15.07
C GLU A 108 8.70 8.20 -14.06
N SER A 109 8.36 9.03 -13.07
CA SER A 109 9.33 9.44 -12.05
C SER A 109 9.76 8.27 -11.20
N PHE A 110 8.81 7.40 -10.80
CA PHE A 110 9.17 6.25 -9.99
C PHE A 110 10.02 5.25 -10.76
N ASP A 111 9.73 5.02 -12.04
CA ASP A 111 10.54 4.10 -12.86
C ASP A 111 11.99 4.59 -12.97
N ALA A 112 12.19 5.89 -13.15
CA ALA A 112 13.52 6.47 -13.17
C ALA A 112 14.23 6.30 -11.82
N LEU A 113 13.53 6.57 -10.73
CA LEU A 113 14.05 6.38 -9.38
C LEU A 113 14.37 4.92 -9.12
N ARG A 114 13.48 4.00 -9.51
CA ARG A 114 13.70 2.56 -9.33
C ARG A 114 15.03 2.13 -9.94
N THR A 115 15.30 2.54 -11.16
CA THR A 115 16.55 2.19 -11.85
C THR A 115 17.75 2.68 -11.06
N HIS A 116 17.72 3.93 -10.63
CA HIS A 116 18.81 4.52 -9.85
C HIS A 116 18.99 3.84 -8.49
N ILE A 117 17.87 3.63 -7.78
CA ILE A 117 17.90 3.00 -6.45
C ILE A 117 18.46 1.58 -6.54
N ASN A 118 18.02 0.82 -7.54
CA ASN A 118 18.52 -0.55 -7.71
C ASN A 118 20.02 -0.57 -7.95
N GLN A 119 20.55 0.36 -8.73
CA GLN A 119 21.99 0.50 -8.95
C GLN A 119 22.71 0.86 -7.64
N ASP A 120 22.18 1.83 -6.92
CA ASP A 120 22.75 2.31 -5.66
C ASP A 120 22.77 1.22 -4.58
N LEU A 121 21.72 0.41 -4.52
CA LEU A 121 21.61 -0.70 -3.57
C LEU A 121 22.29 -1.99 -4.05
N GLY A 122 22.74 -2.03 -5.30
CA GLY A 122 23.33 -3.22 -5.87
C GLY A 122 22.30 -4.30 -6.22
N ILE A 123 21.07 -3.90 -6.49
CA ILE A 123 19.96 -4.79 -6.88
C ILE A 123 19.71 -4.62 -8.37
N GLU A 124 19.48 -5.70 -9.07
CA GLU A 124 19.13 -5.66 -10.49
C GLU A 124 17.68 -6.06 -10.75
#